data_2f98299b1b0be650c8232c4e35bd60d1
#
_entry.id   2f98299b1b0be650c8232c4e35bd60d1
#
_cell.length_a   1.000
_cell.length_b   1.000
_cell.length_c   1.000
_cell.angle_alpha   90.00
_cell.angle_beta   90.00
_cell.angle_gamma   90.00
#
_symmetry.space_group_name_H-M   'P 1'
#
loop_
_entity.id
_entity.type
_entity.pdbx_description
1 polymer ?
#
loop_
_entity_poly.entity_id
_entity_poly.type
_entity_poly.pdbx_seq_one_letter_code
_entity_poly.pdbx_strand_id
1 'polypeptide(L)'
;LAFEINGVYWHGASNAEEDRVYRLKHRRKTEAAEAAGTRLVHLTDVEINTRWDTVSSMIESMLGASPEKIPARKCSVIEVPKGAAKAFLEENHIQGGGTWCHLYLGLVHEDRLVAVMGFDKARFDRSVPWELTRFANLRHTTVIGGFSKLLSHFEKDHEGSIVSYADYSRSQGNVYLKNGFERISISQPSYRWVSPDGRELFNRHMFMRRNLARVLTEFREEETEAQNCFREGYRRLWDCGQVKFIKKR
;
A
#
# COMPACT_ATOMS: atom_id res chain seq x y z
N LEU A 1 -6.42 6.79 17.32
CA LEU A 1 -5.67 5.80 16.57
C LEU A 1 -5.78 4.46 17.26
N ALA A 2 -6.12 3.41 16.53
CA ALA A 2 -6.20 2.04 17.00
C ALA A 2 -5.51 1.10 15.98
N PHE A 3 -4.94 0.01 16.46
CA PHE A 3 -4.36 -1.05 15.64
C PHE A 3 -5.15 -2.34 15.85
N GLU A 4 -5.52 -3.01 14.77
CA GLU A 4 -6.11 -4.34 14.79
C GLU A 4 -5.14 -5.33 14.14
N ILE A 5 -4.73 -6.35 14.90
CA ILE A 5 -3.88 -7.43 14.41
C ILE A 5 -4.79 -8.54 13.91
N ASN A 6 -4.76 -8.76 12.60
CA ASN A 6 -5.56 -9.77 11.93
C ASN A 6 -4.74 -11.05 11.74
N GLY A 7 -4.94 -12.03 12.62
CA GLY A 7 -4.40 -13.36 12.42
C GLY A 7 -5.03 -14.00 11.18
N VAL A 8 -4.21 -14.37 10.20
CA VAL A 8 -4.69 -14.86 8.90
C VAL A 8 -5.53 -16.13 9.00
N TYR A 9 -5.34 -16.91 10.04
CA TYR A 9 -6.19 -18.08 10.32
C TYR A 9 -7.66 -17.69 10.56
N TRP A 10 -7.92 -16.61 11.32
CA TRP A 10 -9.26 -16.16 11.71
C TRP A 10 -9.88 -15.14 10.74
N HIS A 11 -9.08 -14.52 9.91
CA HIS A 11 -9.48 -13.44 9.00
C HIS A 11 -9.37 -13.83 7.52
N GLY A 12 -8.67 -14.91 7.20
CA GLY A 12 -8.58 -15.46 5.85
C GLY A 12 -9.67 -16.48 5.59
N ALA A 13 -10.50 -16.23 4.58
CA ALA A 13 -11.54 -17.17 4.14
C ALA A 13 -10.91 -18.43 3.52
N SER A 14 -11.38 -19.60 3.95
CA SER A 14 -10.92 -20.92 3.48
C SER A 14 -11.91 -21.61 2.54
N ASN A 15 -13.08 -21.03 2.36
CA ASN A 15 -14.15 -21.56 1.51
C ASN A 15 -15.06 -20.42 1.00
N ALA A 16 -15.96 -20.75 0.08
CA ALA A 16 -16.84 -19.78 -0.58
C ALA A 16 -17.84 -19.09 0.36
N GLU A 17 -18.27 -19.75 1.44
CA GLU A 17 -19.20 -19.17 2.41
C GLU A 17 -18.50 -18.11 3.27
N GLU A 18 -17.36 -18.46 3.84
CA GLU A 18 -16.51 -17.51 4.58
C GLU A 18 -16.08 -16.34 3.71
N ASP A 19 -15.70 -16.59 2.45
CA ASP A 19 -15.27 -15.58 1.50
C ASP A 19 -16.34 -14.50 1.29
N ARG A 20 -17.60 -14.91 1.13
CA ARG A 20 -18.73 -13.99 1.02
C ARG A 20 -18.94 -13.16 2.27
N VAL A 21 -18.83 -13.77 3.47
CA VAL A 21 -19.00 -13.10 4.76
C VAL A 21 -17.84 -12.14 5.05
N TYR A 22 -16.59 -12.57 4.77
CA TYR A 22 -15.39 -11.82 5.13
C TYR A 22 -15.09 -10.66 4.20
N ARG A 23 -15.65 -10.67 2.99
CA ARG A 23 -15.39 -9.65 1.95
C ARG A 23 -15.50 -8.21 2.46
N LEU A 24 -16.48 -7.90 3.29
CA LEU A 24 -16.73 -6.55 3.82
C LEU A 24 -16.38 -6.40 5.31
N LYS A 25 -15.88 -7.46 5.97
CA LYS A 25 -15.66 -7.49 7.42
C LYS A 25 -14.73 -6.37 7.89
N HIS A 26 -13.52 -6.29 7.32
CA HIS A 26 -12.54 -5.25 7.68
C HIS A 26 -13.03 -3.86 7.28
N ARG A 27 -13.61 -3.74 6.09
CA ARG A 27 -14.16 -2.47 5.58
C ARG A 27 -15.20 -1.88 6.53
N ARG A 28 -16.18 -2.66 6.97
CA ARG A 28 -17.23 -2.21 7.90
C ARG A 28 -16.66 -1.75 9.24
N LYS A 29 -15.64 -2.46 9.76
CA LYS A 29 -14.94 -2.05 10.99
C LYS A 29 -14.22 -0.71 10.81
N THR A 30 -13.52 -0.54 9.69
CA THR A 30 -12.82 0.71 9.37
C THR A 30 -13.79 1.88 9.27
N GLU A 31 -14.91 1.70 8.56
CA GLU A 31 -15.95 2.72 8.42
C GLU A 31 -16.61 3.08 9.76
N ALA A 32 -16.91 2.09 10.60
CA ALA A 32 -17.46 2.31 11.93
C ALA A 32 -16.47 3.05 12.85
N ALA A 33 -15.18 2.69 12.80
CA ALA A 33 -14.14 3.38 13.55
C ALA A 33 -13.96 4.84 13.07
N GLU A 34 -13.94 5.06 11.75
CA GLU A 34 -13.84 6.40 11.15
C GLU A 34 -15.03 7.26 11.58
N ALA A 35 -16.26 6.73 11.54
CA ALA A 35 -17.46 7.42 12.01
C ALA A 35 -17.39 7.79 13.50
N ALA A 36 -16.71 6.98 14.32
CA ALA A 36 -16.43 7.26 15.73
C ALA A 36 -15.20 8.15 15.97
N GLY A 37 -14.64 8.78 14.92
CA GLY A 37 -13.45 9.64 15.01
C GLY A 37 -12.14 8.89 15.28
N THR A 38 -12.12 7.57 15.12
CA THR A 38 -10.93 6.74 15.36
C THR A 38 -10.34 6.25 14.04
N ARG A 39 -9.05 6.53 13.83
CA ARG A 39 -8.30 5.90 12.74
C ARG A 39 -7.97 4.46 13.14
N LEU A 40 -8.52 3.48 12.43
CA LEU A 40 -8.20 2.07 12.58
C LEU A 40 -7.17 1.65 11.54
N VAL A 41 -6.12 0.96 11.99
CA VAL A 41 -5.04 0.44 11.14
C VAL A 41 -5.02 -1.07 11.25
N HIS A 42 -5.22 -1.75 10.12
CA HIS A 42 -5.15 -3.21 10.04
C HIS A 42 -3.74 -3.68 9.74
N LEU A 43 -3.23 -4.58 10.55
CA LEU A 43 -1.96 -5.29 10.37
C LEU A 43 -2.25 -6.79 10.35
N THR A 44 -1.49 -7.55 9.57
CA THR A 44 -1.56 -9.02 9.61
C THR A 44 -0.43 -9.58 10.44
N ASP A 45 -0.64 -10.74 11.05
CA ASP A 45 0.41 -11.50 11.72
C ASP A 45 1.54 -11.86 10.75
N VAL A 46 1.25 -12.16 9.48
CA VAL A 46 2.26 -12.40 8.45
C VAL A 46 3.16 -11.17 8.25
N GLU A 47 2.58 -9.98 8.12
CA GLU A 47 3.36 -8.74 7.96
C GLU A 47 4.22 -8.46 9.20
N ILE A 48 3.69 -8.69 10.39
CA ILE A 48 4.43 -8.54 11.64
C ILE A 48 5.60 -9.52 11.69
N ASN A 49 5.38 -10.78 11.34
CA ASN A 49 6.40 -11.82 11.43
C ASN A 49 7.48 -11.71 10.34
N THR A 50 7.13 -11.21 9.14
CA THR A 50 8.04 -11.18 7.99
C THR A 50 8.66 -9.81 7.71
N ARG A 51 8.05 -8.71 8.21
CA ARG A 51 8.46 -7.33 7.91
C ARG A 51 8.42 -6.41 9.14
N TRP A 52 8.80 -6.94 10.29
CA TRP A 52 8.71 -6.22 11.58
C TRP A 52 9.36 -4.84 11.55
N ASP A 53 10.55 -4.71 10.97
CA ASP A 53 11.26 -3.41 10.89
C ASP A 53 10.44 -2.35 10.11
N THR A 54 9.75 -2.75 9.06
CA THR A 54 8.89 -1.83 8.29
C THR A 54 7.60 -1.53 9.04
N VAL A 55 7.01 -2.54 9.70
CA VAL A 55 5.79 -2.39 10.50
C VAL A 55 6.03 -1.50 11.71
N SER A 56 7.11 -1.74 12.48
CA SER A 56 7.47 -0.93 13.65
C SER A 56 7.76 0.52 13.26
N SER A 57 8.53 0.74 12.20
CA SER A 57 8.79 2.07 11.65
C SER A 57 7.50 2.82 11.25
N MET A 58 6.56 2.11 10.64
CA MET A 58 5.25 2.67 10.29
C MET A 58 4.45 3.07 11.54
N ILE A 59 4.44 2.22 12.57
CA ILE A 59 3.77 2.49 13.85
C ILE A 59 4.42 3.70 14.53
N GLU A 60 5.75 3.75 14.63
CA GLU A 60 6.49 4.89 15.18
C GLU A 60 6.15 6.21 14.47
N SER A 61 6.12 6.18 13.13
CA SER A 61 5.74 7.34 12.32
C SER A 61 4.31 7.80 12.60
N MET A 62 3.35 6.86 12.72
CA MET A 62 1.96 7.16 13.03
C MET A 62 1.76 7.74 14.43
N LEU A 63 2.60 7.35 15.39
CA LEU A 63 2.61 7.86 16.77
C LEU A 63 3.44 9.13 16.92
N GLY A 64 4.14 9.58 15.87
CA GLY A 64 5.06 10.72 15.94
C GLY A 64 6.33 10.43 16.75
N ALA A 65 6.65 9.15 16.94
CA ALA A 65 7.74 8.64 17.78
C ALA A 65 8.96 8.13 16.99
N SER A 66 9.05 8.46 15.68
CA SER A 66 10.23 8.08 14.88
C SER A 66 11.52 8.54 15.56
N PRO A 67 12.52 7.66 15.71
CA PRO A 67 13.80 7.97 16.35
C PRO A 67 14.53 9.15 15.67
N GLU A 68 14.46 9.22 14.35
CA GLU A 68 15.05 10.29 13.56
C GLU A 68 13.98 11.18 12.91
N LYS A 69 14.18 12.50 12.99
CA LYS A 69 13.31 13.50 12.33
C LYS A 69 14.16 14.49 11.55
N ILE A 70 14.01 14.46 10.23
CA ILE A 70 14.78 15.29 9.29
C ILE A 70 13.84 16.34 8.66
N PRO A 71 14.09 17.64 8.84
CA PRO A 71 13.36 18.66 8.10
C PRO A 71 13.68 18.59 6.61
N ALA A 72 12.67 18.48 5.74
CA ALA A 72 12.87 18.38 4.30
C ALA A 72 13.66 19.59 3.70
N ARG A 73 13.62 20.77 4.36
CA ARG A 73 14.41 21.94 3.95
C ARG A 73 15.93 21.68 3.95
N LYS A 74 16.40 20.71 4.76
CA LYS A 74 17.81 20.30 4.83
C LYS A 74 18.18 19.25 3.77
N CYS A 75 17.21 18.73 3.03
CA CYS A 75 17.45 17.72 2.01
C CYS A 75 17.54 18.34 0.62
N SER A 76 18.39 17.81 -0.25
CA SER A 76 18.35 18.04 -1.69
C SER A 76 17.34 17.12 -2.36
N VAL A 77 16.77 17.54 -3.51
CA VAL A 77 15.94 16.69 -4.35
C VAL A 77 16.78 16.15 -5.50
N ILE A 78 16.69 14.88 -5.77
CA ILE A 78 17.33 14.21 -6.90
C ILE A 78 16.36 13.34 -7.66
N GLU A 79 16.62 13.09 -8.93
CA GLU A 79 16.03 11.95 -9.64
C GLU A 79 16.79 10.69 -9.23
N VAL A 80 16.04 9.64 -8.84
CA VAL A 80 16.60 8.38 -8.35
C VAL A 80 16.57 7.34 -9.46
N PRO A 81 17.70 6.68 -9.79
CA PRO A 81 17.71 5.58 -10.74
C PRO A 81 16.69 4.49 -10.36
N LYS A 82 15.95 3.98 -11.36
CA LYS A 82 14.82 3.04 -11.13
C LYS A 82 15.18 1.85 -10.25
N GLY A 83 16.35 1.26 -10.44
CA GLY A 83 16.83 0.13 -9.63
C GLY A 83 17.02 0.50 -8.17
N ALA A 84 17.68 1.63 -7.89
CA ALA A 84 17.90 2.13 -6.54
C ALA A 84 16.57 2.53 -5.85
N ALA A 85 15.67 3.20 -6.58
CA ALA A 85 14.35 3.56 -6.06
C ALA A 85 13.53 2.33 -5.70
N LYS A 86 13.53 1.31 -6.54
CA LYS A 86 12.81 0.06 -6.29
C LYS A 86 13.37 -0.68 -5.08
N ALA A 87 14.69 -0.78 -4.95
CA ALA A 87 15.35 -1.37 -3.78
C ALA A 87 14.98 -0.61 -2.49
N PHE A 88 15.07 0.72 -2.52
CA PHE A 88 14.65 1.56 -1.38
C PHE A 88 13.19 1.33 -0.99
N LEU A 89 12.27 1.33 -1.96
CA LEU A 89 10.85 1.11 -1.69
C LEU A 89 10.55 -0.32 -1.22
N GLU A 90 11.25 -1.33 -1.74
CA GLU A 90 11.11 -2.71 -1.28
C GLU A 90 11.45 -2.84 0.21
N GLU A 91 12.49 -2.16 0.63
CA GLU A 91 12.94 -2.18 2.01
C GLU A 91 12.07 -1.33 2.95
N ASN A 92 11.61 -0.15 2.50
CA ASN A 92 11.04 0.88 3.37
C ASN A 92 9.52 1.05 3.25
N HIS A 93 8.87 0.48 2.23
CA HIS A 93 7.41 0.59 2.05
C HIS A 93 6.71 -0.74 2.37
N ILE A 94 5.64 -0.70 3.17
CA ILE A 94 4.93 -1.91 3.64
C ILE A 94 4.42 -2.82 2.49
N GLN A 95 4.10 -2.24 1.33
CA GLN A 95 3.69 -2.98 0.14
C GLN A 95 4.85 -3.26 -0.84
N GLY A 96 6.09 -3.01 -0.41
CA GLY A 96 7.28 -3.19 -1.23
C GLY A 96 7.43 -2.21 -2.39
N GLY A 97 8.37 -2.50 -3.28
CA GLY A 97 8.75 -1.64 -4.42
C GLY A 97 7.68 -1.49 -5.51
N GLY A 98 6.70 -2.38 -5.55
CA GLY A 98 5.60 -2.31 -6.52
C GLY A 98 6.05 -2.46 -7.98
N THR A 99 5.24 -1.93 -8.91
CA THR A 99 5.57 -1.85 -10.34
C THR A 99 6.59 -0.74 -10.60
N TRP A 100 7.32 -0.86 -11.72
CA TRP A 100 8.20 0.20 -12.20
C TRP A 100 7.41 1.47 -12.51
N CYS A 101 7.94 2.63 -12.11
CA CYS A 101 7.40 3.94 -12.44
C CYS A 101 8.22 4.61 -13.54
N HIS A 102 7.61 5.60 -14.17
CA HIS A 102 8.27 6.43 -15.17
C HIS A 102 9.39 7.25 -14.53
N LEU A 103 9.11 7.89 -13.39
CA LEU A 103 10.00 8.79 -12.66
C LEU A 103 10.00 8.47 -11.17
N TYR A 104 11.18 8.54 -10.56
CA TYR A 104 11.35 8.51 -9.11
C TYR A 104 12.13 9.75 -8.65
N LEU A 105 11.56 10.46 -7.69
CA LEU A 105 12.22 11.56 -7.01
C LEU A 105 12.60 11.13 -5.59
N GLY A 106 13.77 11.55 -5.14
CA GLY A 106 14.28 11.26 -3.80
C GLY A 106 14.71 12.49 -3.04
N LEU A 107 14.70 12.38 -1.71
CA LEU A 107 15.33 13.33 -0.81
C LEU A 107 16.63 12.77 -0.28
N VAL A 108 17.71 13.55 -0.39
CA VAL A 108 19.03 13.21 0.13
C VAL A 108 19.39 14.19 1.27
N HIS A 109 19.81 13.64 2.40
CA HIS A 109 20.32 14.35 3.56
C HIS A 109 21.66 13.73 3.96
N GLU A 110 22.74 14.54 3.98
CA GLU A 110 24.10 14.08 4.34
C GLU A 110 24.49 12.81 3.55
N ASP A 111 24.37 12.87 2.23
CA ASP A 111 24.66 11.81 1.26
C ASP A 111 23.83 10.52 1.40
N ARG A 112 22.82 10.53 2.27
CA ARG A 112 21.91 9.41 2.50
C ARG A 112 20.53 9.68 1.85
N LEU A 113 20.05 8.72 1.06
CA LEU A 113 18.69 8.74 0.52
C LEU A 113 17.68 8.48 1.66
N VAL A 114 16.84 9.48 1.98
CA VAL A 114 15.96 9.44 3.15
C VAL A 114 14.47 9.40 2.82
N ALA A 115 14.09 9.64 1.57
CA ALA A 115 12.73 9.44 1.08
C ALA A 115 12.72 9.23 -0.42
N VAL A 116 11.74 8.44 -0.91
CA VAL A 116 11.50 8.23 -2.35
C VAL A 116 10.02 8.37 -2.66
N MET A 117 9.71 9.02 -3.79
CA MET A 117 8.37 9.15 -4.34
C MET A 117 8.38 8.77 -5.81
N GLY A 118 7.44 7.91 -6.22
CA GLY A 118 7.33 7.41 -7.59
C GLY A 118 6.11 7.98 -8.31
N PHE A 119 6.32 8.38 -9.57
CA PHE A 119 5.29 8.88 -10.48
C PHE A 119 5.24 8.05 -11.76
N ASP A 120 4.02 7.81 -12.26
CA ASP A 120 3.78 7.10 -13.51
C ASP A 120 2.61 7.72 -14.27
N LYS A 121 2.36 7.26 -15.50
CA LYS A 121 1.11 7.54 -16.20
C LYS A 121 -0.04 6.88 -15.46
N ALA A 122 -1.17 7.60 -15.34
CA ALA A 122 -2.33 7.05 -14.64
C ALA A 122 -2.88 5.80 -15.34
N ARG A 123 -2.94 4.68 -14.61
CA ARG A 123 -3.28 3.37 -15.18
C ARG A 123 -4.77 3.09 -15.18
N PHE A 124 -5.47 3.52 -14.14
CA PHE A 124 -6.88 3.23 -13.93
C PHE A 124 -7.80 4.38 -14.31
N ASP A 125 -7.32 5.61 -14.19
CA ASP A 125 -8.07 6.81 -14.58
C ASP A 125 -7.33 7.55 -15.69
N ARG A 126 -7.67 7.24 -16.93
CA ARG A 126 -7.03 7.83 -18.12
C ARG A 126 -7.41 9.30 -18.36
N SER A 127 -8.35 9.85 -17.61
CA SER A 127 -8.67 11.28 -17.64
C SER A 127 -7.64 12.15 -16.91
N VAL A 128 -6.77 11.50 -16.10
CA VAL A 128 -5.71 12.13 -15.30
C VAL A 128 -4.37 11.70 -15.86
N PRO A 129 -3.45 12.63 -16.22
CA PRO A 129 -2.18 12.27 -16.86
C PRO A 129 -1.21 11.54 -15.93
N TRP A 130 -1.20 11.84 -14.62
CA TRP A 130 -0.19 11.35 -13.68
C TRP A 130 -0.79 10.57 -12.51
N GLU A 131 -0.08 9.54 -12.08
CA GLU A 131 -0.35 8.77 -10.87
C GLU A 131 0.86 8.88 -9.91
N LEU A 132 0.63 9.37 -8.68
CA LEU A 132 1.56 9.21 -7.58
C LEU A 132 1.37 7.80 -7.03
N THR A 133 2.33 6.92 -7.29
CA THR A 133 2.19 5.47 -7.07
C THR A 133 2.66 5.03 -5.70
N ARG A 134 3.77 5.63 -5.20
CA ARG A 134 4.42 5.27 -3.94
C ARG A 134 5.09 6.48 -3.30
N PHE A 135 5.10 6.47 -1.98
CA PHE A 135 5.93 7.35 -1.18
C PHE A 135 6.38 6.59 0.08
N ALA A 136 7.68 6.61 0.36
CA ALA A 136 8.22 6.10 1.61
C ALA A 136 9.34 7.00 2.13
N ASN A 137 9.43 7.13 3.44
CA ASN A 137 10.63 7.58 4.13
C ASN A 137 11.53 6.37 4.42
N LEU A 138 12.80 6.62 4.68
CA LEU A 138 13.70 5.63 5.26
C LEU A 138 13.12 5.12 6.59
N ARG A 139 13.23 3.83 6.87
CA ARG A 139 12.75 3.23 8.13
C ARG A 139 13.29 3.99 9.36
N HIS A 140 12.47 4.07 10.39
CA HIS A 140 12.73 4.77 11.65
C HIS A 140 13.03 6.27 11.51
N THR A 141 12.76 6.82 10.31
CA THR A 141 12.99 8.23 9.98
C THR A 141 11.70 8.88 9.50
N THR A 142 11.39 10.07 10.00
CA THR A 142 10.32 10.93 9.47
C THR A 142 10.93 12.15 8.80
N VAL A 143 10.75 12.27 7.48
CA VAL A 143 11.17 13.49 6.76
C VAL A 143 10.00 14.49 6.78
N ILE A 144 10.10 15.47 7.70
CA ILE A 144 9.04 16.46 7.92
C ILE A 144 8.93 17.38 6.69
N GLY A 145 7.75 17.37 6.04
CA GLY A 145 7.52 18.11 4.79
C GLY A 145 8.08 17.40 3.55
N GLY A 146 8.59 16.17 3.67
CA GLY A 146 9.18 15.41 2.55
C GLY A 146 8.22 15.17 1.41
N PHE A 147 7.00 14.73 1.73
CA PHE A 147 5.94 14.52 0.72
C PHE A 147 5.66 15.81 -0.08
N SER A 148 5.43 16.93 0.63
CA SER A 148 5.13 18.22 0.00
C SER A 148 6.27 18.71 -0.88
N LYS A 149 7.53 18.54 -0.43
CA LYS A 149 8.71 18.98 -1.17
C LYS A 149 8.89 18.21 -2.47
N LEU A 150 8.76 16.87 -2.44
CA LEU A 150 8.86 16.03 -3.65
C LEU A 150 7.70 16.28 -4.61
N LEU A 151 6.47 16.40 -4.10
CA LEU A 151 5.30 16.71 -4.91
C LEU A 151 5.46 18.08 -5.60
N SER A 152 5.82 19.13 -4.85
CA SER A 152 6.04 20.47 -5.41
C SER A 152 7.19 20.51 -6.41
N HIS A 153 8.22 19.68 -6.23
CA HIS A 153 9.29 19.56 -7.22
C HIS A 153 8.79 18.93 -8.52
N PHE A 154 8.04 17.84 -8.42
CA PHE A 154 7.40 17.20 -9.58
C PHE A 154 6.49 18.15 -10.36
N GLU A 155 5.69 18.93 -9.64
CA GLU A 155 4.73 19.86 -10.22
C GLU A 155 5.39 21.04 -10.99
N LYS A 156 6.67 21.33 -10.81
CA LYS A 156 7.34 22.40 -11.58
C LYS A 156 7.52 22.02 -13.05
N ASP A 157 7.83 20.76 -13.29
CA ASP A 157 8.24 20.28 -14.62
C ASP A 157 7.16 19.42 -15.30
N HIS A 158 6.06 19.11 -14.58
CA HIS A 158 4.99 18.24 -15.08
C HIS A 158 3.62 18.88 -14.86
N GLU A 159 2.95 19.17 -15.96
CA GLU A 159 1.60 19.73 -15.96
C GLU A 159 0.51 18.67 -15.84
N GLY A 160 -0.68 19.11 -15.39
CA GLY A 160 -1.89 18.30 -15.32
C GLY A 160 -2.16 17.71 -13.94
N SER A 161 -3.34 17.14 -13.81
CA SER A 161 -3.84 16.57 -12.56
C SER A 161 -3.09 15.29 -12.16
N ILE A 162 -3.04 15.02 -10.86
CA ILE A 162 -2.38 13.84 -10.29
C ILE A 162 -3.41 13.01 -9.53
N VAL A 163 -3.52 11.71 -9.84
CA VAL A 163 -4.28 10.74 -9.06
C VAL A 163 -3.36 9.95 -8.11
N SER A 164 -3.88 9.56 -6.96
CA SER A 164 -3.23 8.60 -6.08
C SER A 164 -4.24 7.72 -5.37
N TYR A 165 -3.81 6.55 -4.91
CA TYR A 165 -4.63 5.56 -4.24
C TYR A 165 -4.02 5.21 -2.90
N ALA A 166 -4.73 5.52 -1.80
CA ALA A 166 -4.31 5.17 -0.45
C ALA A 166 -4.99 3.88 0.01
N ASP A 167 -4.23 2.97 0.61
CA ASP A 167 -4.77 1.77 1.25
C ASP A 167 -5.66 2.16 2.44
N TYR A 168 -6.98 1.94 2.31
CA TYR A 168 -7.96 2.32 3.32
C TYR A 168 -7.84 1.49 4.60
N SER A 169 -7.19 0.32 4.52
CA SER A 169 -6.86 -0.49 5.71
C SER A 169 -5.86 0.21 6.66
N ARG A 170 -5.18 1.26 6.19
CA ARG A 170 -4.05 1.88 6.94
C ARG A 170 -4.08 3.39 6.95
N SER A 171 -4.71 4.03 5.96
CA SER A 171 -4.62 5.47 5.76
C SER A 171 -5.96 6.09 5.42
N GLN A 172 -6.29 7.16 6.13
CA GLN A 172 -7.40 8.05 5.79
C GLN A 172 -7.01 9.14 4.77
N GLY A 173 -5.74 9.17 4.35
CA GLY A 173 -5.24 10.07 3.32
C GLY A 173 -4.93 11.50 3.77
N ASN A 174 -4.71 11.75 5.05
CA ASN A 174 -4.44 13.10 5.57
C ASN A 174 -3.28 13.82 4.87
N VAL A 175 -2.24 13.09 4.44
CA VAL A 175 -1.12 13.67 3.70
C VAL A 175 -1.57 14.20 2.34
N TYR A 176 -2.49 13.53 1.67
CA TYR A 176 -3.06 13.98 0.39
C TYR A 176 -3.90 15.24 0.57
N LEU A 177 -4.83 15.23 1.53
CA LEU A 177 -5.68 16.39 1.83
C LEU A 177 -4.85 17.64 2.14
N LYS A 178 -3.79 17.51 2.98
CA LYS A 178 -2.88 18.60 3.31
C LYS A 178 -2.07 19.14 2.12
N ASN A 179 -1.99 18.37 1.03
CA ASN A 179 -1.28 18.75 -0.19
C ASN A 179 -2.21 19.10 -1.36
N GLY A 180 -3.48 19.40 -1.07
CA GLY A 180 -4.44 19.89 -2.05
C GLY A 180 -5.09 18.82 -2.91
N PHE A 181 -5.04 17.54 -2.51
CA PHE A 181 -5.83 16.50 -3.14
C PHE A 181 -7.25 16.48 -2.56
N GLU A 182 -8.22 16.15 -3.40
CA GLU A 182 -9.60 15.88 -3.01
C GLU A 182 -9.81 14.36 -2.88
N ARG A 183 -10.54 13.92 -1.85
CA ARG A 183 -11.01 12.53 -1.72
C ARG A 183 -12.19 12.31 -2.65
N ILE A 184 -12.07 11.39 -3.61
CA ILE A 184 -13.08 11.19 -4.67
C ILE A 184 -14.00 10.01 -4.36
N SER A 185 -13.42 8.84 -4.08
CA SER A 185 -14.18 7.61 -3.89
C SER A 185 -13.36 6.57 -3.13
N ILE A 186 -14.03 5.50 -2.72
CA ILE A 186 -13.38 4.32 -2.18
C ILE A 186 -13.75 3.12 -3.05
N SER A 187 -12.75 2.35 -3.50
CA SER A 187 -12.98 1.16 -4.30
C SER A 187 -13.62 0.03 -3.49
N GLN A 188 -14.19 -0.96 -4.16
CA GLN A 188 -14.54 -2.22 -3.49
C GLN A 188 -13.28 -2.87 -2.89
N PRO A 189 -13.42 -3.62 -1.77
CA PRO A 189 -12.33 -4.40 -1.22
C PRO A 189 -11.69 -5.30 -2.27
N SER A 190 -10.38 -5.39 -2.23
CA SER A 190 -9.58 -6.37 -2.95
C SER A 190 -9.04 -7.40 -1.96
N TYR A 191 -8.28 -8.39 -2.46
CA TYR A 191 -7.77 -9.46 -1.62
C TYR A 191 -6.35 -9.85 -1.98
N ARG A 192 -5.72 -10.51 -1.02
CA ARG A 192 -4.48 -11.27 -1.19
C ARG A 192 -4.74 -12.74 -0.87
N TRP A 193 -3.92 -13.62 -1.43
CA TRP A 193 -3.90 -15.01 -1.04
C TRP A 193 -2.87 -15.24 0.06
N VAL A 194 -3.25 -16.03 1.05
CA VAL A 194 -2.38 -16.50 2.14
C VAL A 194 -1.98 -17.93 1.81
N SER A 195 -0.70 -18.25 1.97
CA SER A 195 -0.20 -19.63 1.81
C SER A 195 -0.91 -20.61 2.74
N PRO A 196 -0.95 -21.91 2.41
CA PRO A 196 -1.56 -22.93 3.25
C PRO A 196 -0.98 -23.01 4.68
N ASP A 197 0.31 -22.72 4.82
CA ASP A 197 1.00 -22.66 6.12
C ASP A 197 0.83 -21.34 6.87
N GLY A 198 0.14 -20.35 6.27
CA GLY A 198 -0.14 -19.05 6.87
C GLY A 198 1.06 -18.09 6.94
N ARG A 199 2.16 -18.37 6.25
CA ARG A 199 3.41 -17.60 6.37
C ARG A 199 3.65 -16.56 5.30
N GLU A 200 2.96 -16.68 4.16
CA GLU A 200 3.18 -15.79 3.00
C GLU A 200 1.89 -15.14 2.53
N LEU A 201 2.02 -13.91 2.05
CA LEU A 201 0.94 -13.14 1.43
C LEU A 201 1.26 -12.88 -0.04
N PHE A 202 0.42 -13.39 -0.91
CA PHE A 202 0.57 -13.26 -2.35
C PHE A 202 -0.40 -12.25 -2.95
N ASN A 203 0.08 -11.50 -3.93
CA ASN A 203 -0.79 -10.65 -4.71
C ASN A 203 -1.78 -11.50 -5.54
N ARG A 204 -3.06 -11.10 -5.58
CA ARG A 204 -4.11 -11.78 -6.35
C ARG A 204 -3.73 -12.03 -7.82
N HIS A 205 -2.92 -11.16 -8.43
CA HIS A 205 -2.51 -11.30 -9.82
C HIS A 205 -1.68 -12.56 -10.10
N MET A 206 -0.98 -13.09 -9.10
CA MET A 206 -0.25 -14.35 -9.22
C MET A 206 -1.19 -15.54 -9.39
N PHE A 207 -2.39 -15.46 -8.81
CA PHE A 207 -3.40 -16.51 -8.80
C PHE A 207 -4.53 -16.29 -9.82
N MET A 208 -4.35 -15.40 -10.79
CA MET A 208 -5.29 -15.33 -11.91
C MET A 208 -5.36 -16.67 -12.63
N ARG A 209 -6.55 -17.07 -13.12
CA ARG A 209 -6.80 -18.37 -13.75
C ARG A 209 -5.70 -18.81 -14.73
N ARG A 210 -5.19 -17.88 -15.57
CA ARG A 210 -4.11 -18.12 -16.53
C ARG A 210 -2.77 -18.53 -15.91
N ASN A 211 -2.58 -18.29 -14.62
CA ASN A 211 -1.34 -18.57 -13.89
C ASN A 211 -1.47 -19.79 -12.97
N LEU A 212 -2.69 -20.26 -12.68
CA LEU A 212 -2.93 -21.27 -11.64
C LEU A 212 -2.18 -22.58 -11.89
N ALA A 213 -2.10 -23.03 -13.13
CA ALA A 213 -1.35 -24.25 -13.49
C ALA A 213 0.16 -24.18 -13.18
N ARG A 214 0.70 -22.95 -12.94
CA ARG A 214 2.10 -22.76 -12.57
C ARG A 214 2.31 -22.56 -11.07
N VAL A 215 1.25 -22.21 -10.35
CA VAL A 215 1.28 -21.83 -8.93
C VAL A 215 0.78 -22.95 -8.04
N LEU A 216 -0.26 -23.68 -8.49
CA LEU A 216 -0.89 -24.74 -7.74
C LEU A 216 -0.28 -26.10 -8.11
N THR A 217 -0.32 -27.03 -7.16
CA THR A 217 0.12 -28.41 -7.38
C THR A 217 -0.82 -29.15 -8.32
N GLU A 218 -2.11 -28.92 -8.16
CA GLU A 218 -3.17 -29.53 -8.99
C GLU A 218 -4.16 -28.45 -9.47
N PHE A 219 -4.14 -28.14 -10.76
CA PHE A 219 -5.09 -27.22 -11.38
C PHE A 219 -6.23 -27.98 -12.07
N ARG A 220 -7.47 -27.60 -11.76
CA ARG A 220 -8.71 -28.16 -12.38
C ARG A 220 -9.40 -27.07 -13.19
N GLU A 221 -9.56 -27.34 -14.49
CA GLU A 221 -10.15 -26.35 -15.41
C GLU A 221 -11.65 -26.11 -15.16
N GLU A 222 -12.38 -27.08 -14.64
CA GLU A 222 -13.78 -26.97 -14.30
C GLU A 222 -14.05 -26.12 -13.04
N GLU A 223 -13.04 -25.92 -12.20
CA GLU A 223 -13.13 -25.13 -10.97
C GLU A 223 -12.81 -23.65 -11.23
N THR A 224 -13.44 -22.79 -10.44
CA THR A 224 -13.08 -21.35 -10.38
C THR A 224 -11.71 -21.14 -9.76
N GLU A 225 -11.14 -19.93 -9.91
CA GLU A 225 -9.90 -19.53 -9.22
C GLU A 225 -9.98 -19.82 -7.70
N ALA A 226 -11.09 -19.40 -7.08
CA ALA A 226 -11.28 -19.56 -5.65
C ALA A 226 -11.36 -21.02 -5.21
N GLN A 227 -12.11 -21.86 -5.95
CA GLN A 227 -12.25 -23.28 -5.64
C GLN A 227 -10.91 -24.00 -5.72
N ASN A 228 -10.13 -23.78 -6.79
CA ASN A 228 -8.79 -24.32 -6.93
C ASN A 228 -7.88 -23.94 -5.76
N CYS A 229 -7.84 -22.64 -5.41
CA CYS A 229 -6.99 -22.15 -4.32
C CYS A 229 -7.44 -22.69 -2.95
N PHE A 230 -8.75 -22.69 -2.67
CA PHE A 230 -9.26 -23.20 -1.39
C PHE A 230 -9.01 -24.70 -1.23
N ARG A 231 -9.12 -25.49 -2.30
CA ARG A 231 -8.84 -26.92 -2.28
C ARG A 231 -7.38 -27.23 -1.90
N GLU A 232 -6.45 -26.37 -2.31
CA GLU A 232 -5.03 -26.49 -1.93
C GLU A 232 -4.69 -25.79 -0.62
N GLY A 233 -5.68 -25.35 0.16
CA GLY A 233 -5.50 -24.80 1.49
C GLY A 233 -5.14 -23.32 1.53
N TYR A 234 -5.08 -22.63 0.38
CA TYR A 234 -4.91 -21.17 0.38
C TYR A 234 -6.12 -20.49 1.01
N ARG A 235 -5.88 -19.33 1.63
CA ARG A 235 -6.94 -18.52 2.24
C ARG A 235 -7.00 -17.17 1.56
N ARG A 236 -8.21 -16.62 1.41
CA ARG A 236 -8.42 -15.30 0.83
C ARG A 236 -8.57 -14.25 1.92
N LEU A 237 -7.63 -13.31 1.99
CA LEU A 237 -7.64 -12.20 2.93
C LEU A 237 -8.07 -10.91 2.24
N TRP A 238 -9.24 -10.37 2.64
CA TRP A 238 -9.82 -9.15 2.09
C TRP A 238 -9.27 -7.89 2.77
N ASP A 239 -8.98 -6.87 1.96
CA ASP A 239 -8.62 -5.52 2.43
C ASP A 239 -9.87 -4.62 2.62
N CYS A 240 -9.66 -3.33 2.87
CA CYS A 240 -10.73 -2.33 2.98
C CYS A 240 -11.00 -1.57 1.69
N GLY A 241 -10.28 -1.86 0.60
CA GLY A 241 -10.26 -1.11 -0.64
C GLY A 241 -9.25 0.04 -0.62
N GLN A 242 -9.30 0.85 -1.68
CA GLN A 242 -8.39 1.98 -1.90
C GLN A 242 -9.18 3.28 -1.92
N VAL A 243 -8.70 4.29 -1.21
CA VAL A 243 -9.24 5.64 -1.30
C VAL A 243 -8.57 6.34 -2.48
N LYS A 244 -9.37 6.77 -3.44
CA LYS A 244 -8.91 7.55 -4.60
C LYS A 244 -8.84 9.03 -4.24
N PHE A 245 -7.70 9.63 -4.50
CA PHE A 245 -7.44 11.06 -4.36
C PHE A 245 -7.06 11.66 -5.71
N ILE A 246 -7.54 12.88 -5.99
CA ILE A 246 -7.14 13.65 -7.19
C ILE A 246 -6.73 15.04 -6.75
N LYS A 247 -5.57 15.48 -7.23
CA LYS A 247 -5.16 16.88 -7.20
C LYS A 247 -5.34 17.47 -8.58
N LYS A 248 -6.29 18.39 -8.71
CA LYS A 248 -6.51 19.17 -9.94
C LYS A 248 -5.45 20.25 -10.06
N ARG A 249 -5.04 20.52 -11.29
CA ARG A 249 -4.08 21.55 -11.60
C ARG A 249 -4.50 22.27 -12.89
#